data_fc524020887e1e7e455d1704ff1e4ba1
#
_entry.id   fc524020887e1e7e455d1704ff1e4ba1
#
_cell.length_a   1.000
_cell.length_b   1.000
_cell.length_c   1.000
_cell.angle_alpha   90.00
_cell.angle_beta   90.00
_cell.angle_gamma   90.00
#
_symmetry.space_group_name_H-M   'P 1'
#
loop_
_entity.id
_entity.type
_entity.pdbx_description
1 polymer ?
#
loop_
_entity_poly.entity_id
_entity_poly.type
_entity_poly.pdbx_seq_one_letter_code
_entity_poly.pdbx_strand_id
1 'polypeptide(L)'
;MTLRLLFLIIAAQFASLPLLAQHTPFKILAFYSDKAEPDHVDFAKDALKFLASRAVPEGFTFEATTHWEDLNDERLKTCQLVIWLNESPTNPKQRHAFERYMEHGGAWLGFHAAGYNDKDTHWPWFVDFLGGAVFDINSWPPLPASLLIDERAHPVMAKIPADFESPANEWYVWKPSPRLNPNVRVLATLDLSNYPIGFKDVLTSGDLPAVWTNTKYKMLYMNMGHGDKIFTSPTQNQFIDNAVNWLGTGAMTTSPVPESNQVRSTPKGIRISRDGIAINSRTGKFYAVNTGRNTVTVLAGDGHFLNRIDVGLEPESIAINPDTNRVYVANSGDGTVTVIDGATDKPVTNVPVGALPYTIAVDPAANKVYVSRTFSDVTVIIDGATNIARSVKAGAGDAVAAEPLENDTYLINYEGPQVTIFDGKDDQFSKIEAPNHLWAMAVNPATKKIYAVSAGSASAIVIDSKSRATKIVKTGEIPCALAVDASSGKVFVANYGGNTVTVIDGVTDSVLATVDVSANPQAITVDSSNHRVYVASTRAGVVTVLDGTNYSELRRVKTGNAPYAIAVNSGTHTAVALGLEGDPIAIDGTTESLLPPTLQK
;
A
#
# COMPACT_ATOMS: atom_id res chain seq x y z
N MET A 1 -63.96 -54.39 -44.79
CA MET A 1 -63.28 -53.13 -45.16
C MET A 1 -63.43 -52.16 -44.01
N THR A 2 -62.45 -52.09 -43.14
CA THR A 2 -62.47 -51.25 -41.93
C THR A 2 -61.21 -50.50 -41.86
N LEU A 3 -61.28 -49.17 -42.01
CA LEU A 3 -60.27 -48.19 -41.94
C LEU A 3 -59.85 -47.94 -40.48
N ARG A 4 -58.63 -48.21 -40.06
CA ARG A 4 -58.07 -47.86 -38.74
C ARG A 4 -57.37 -46.53 -38.81
N LEU A 5 -57.87 -45.55 -38.07
CA LEU A 5 -57.24 -44.26 -37.84
C LEU A 5 -56.13 -44.44 -36.81
N LEU A 6 -54.91 -44.02 -37.15
CA LEU A 6 -53.75 -44.02 -36.23
C LEU A 6 -53.64 -42.60 -35.63
N PHE A 7 -53.87 -42.46 -34.33
CA PHE A 7 -53.58 -41.23 -33.62
C PHE A 7 -52.11 -41.17 -33.21
N LEU A 8 -51.36 -40.21 -33.76
CA LEU A 8 -50.01 -39.87 -33.32
C LEU A 8 -50.13 -38.91 -32.13
N ILE A 9 -49.70 -39.34 -30.94
CA ILE A 9 -49.55 -38.50 -29.76
C ILE A 9 -48.16 -37.87 -29.85
N ILE A 10 -48.06 -36.57 -30.15
CA ILE A 10 -46.81 -35.78 -30.03
C ILE A 10 -46.73 -35.33 -28.57
N ALA A 11 -45.85 -35.96 -27.79
CA ALA A 11 -45.48 -35.51 -26.46
C ALA A 11 -44.53 -34.29 -26.62
N ALA A 12 -45.07 -33.13 -26.38
CA ALA A 12 -44.26 -31.91 -26.25
C ALA A 12 -43.43 -31.98 -24.95
N GLN A 13 -42.14 -32.19 -25.07
CA GLN A 13 -41.22 -32.00 -23.96
C GLN A 13 -41.11 -30.50 -23.70
N PHE A 14 -41.78 -30.01 -22.67
CA PHE A 14 -41.47 -28.72 -22.09
C PHE A 14 -40.11 -28.85 -21.37
N ALA A 15 -39.06 -28.38 -22.02
CA ALA A 15 -37.80 -28.12 -21.34
C ALA A 15 -38.08 -27.06 -20.26
N SER A 16 -37.99 -27.44 -19.01
CA SER A 16 -37.99 -26.50 -17.89
C SER A 16 -36.78 -25.61 -17.98
N LEU A 17 -36.96 -24.41 -18.50
CA LEU A 17 -36.00 -23.31 -18.29
C LEU A 17 -35.84 -23.17 -16.76
N PRO A 18 -34.61 -23.01 -16.26
CA PRO A 18 -34.40 -22.74 -14.85
C PRO A 18 -35.16 -21.46 -14.52
N LEU A 19 -36.04 -21.51 -13.51
CA LEU A 19 -36.64 -20.33 -12.91
C LEU A 19 -35.48 -19.46 -12.40
N LEU A 20 -35.11 -18.45 -13.14
CA LEU A 20 -34.37 -17.32 -12.59
C LEU A 20 -35.20 -16.83 -11.41
N ALA A 21 -34.62 -16.84 -10.22
CA ALA A 21 -35.27 -16.30 -9.03
C ALA A 21 -35.70 -14.88 -9.38
N GLN A 22 -37.00 -14.65 -9.55
CA GLN A 22 -37.57 -13.33 -9.79
C GLN A 22 -37.35 -12.52 -8.50
N HIS A 23 -36.28 -11.74 -8.46
CA HIS A 23 -36.12 -10.73 -7.42
C HIS A 23 -37.28 -9.74 -7.52
N THR A 24 -37.84 -9.34 -6.39
CA THR A 24 -38.83 -8.28 -6.35
C THR A 24 -38.21 -7.01 -6.97
N PRO A 25 -38.78 -6.44 -8.04
CA PRO A 25 -38.23 -5.24 -8.65
C PRO A 25 -38.10 -4.10 -7.62
N PHE A 26 -37.00 -3.41 -7.63
CA PHE A 26 -36.75 -2.26 -6.75
C PHE A 26 -36.23 -1.07 -7.55
N LYS A 27 -36.34 0.12 -6.96
CA LYS A 27 -35.91 1.37 -7.58
C LYS A 27 -34.69 1.94 -6.86
N ILE A 28 -33.68 2.33 -7.64
CA ILE A 28 -32.47 3.02 -7.20
C ILE A 28 -32.54 4.49 -7.59
N LEU A 29 -32.20 5.37 -6.65
CA LEU A 29 -31.93 6.79 -6.90
C LEU A 29 -30.48 7.10 -6.51
N ALA A 30 -29.64 7.41 -7.51
CA ALA A 30 -28.23 7.72 -7.31
C ALA A 30 -27.98 9.24 -7.35
N PHE A 31 -27.22 9.73 -6.39
CA PHE A 31 -26.75 11.11 -6.32
C PHE A 31 -25.26 11.17 -6.59
N TYR A 32 -24.85 12.16 -7.38
CA TYR A 32 -23.43 12.42 -7.68
C TYR A 32 -23.19 13.91 -7.95
N SER A 33 -21.92 14.30 -7.92
CA SER A 33 -21.46 15.64 -8.31
C SER A 33 -20.59 15.54 -9.57
N ASP A 34 -20.80 16.42 -10.52
CA ASP A 34 -19.93 16.62 -11.69
C ASP A 34 -18.87 17.72 -11.45
N LYS A 35 -18.83 18.26 -10.22
CA LYS A 35 -17.94 19.34 -9.76
C LYS A 35 -17.00 18.91 -8.64
N ALA A 36 -17.04 17.63 -8.24
CA ALA A 36 -16.09 17.05 -7.28
C ALA A 36 -14.68 16.98 -7.90
N GLU A 37 -13.73 16.53 -7.13
CA GLU A 37 -12.38 16.24 -7.62
C GLU A 37 -12.41 15.32 -8.86
N PRO A 38 -11.52 15.50 -9.85
CA PRO A 38 -11.57 14.77 -11.13
C PRO A 38 -11.67 13.25 -10.99
N ASP A 39 -10.88 12.64 -10.11
CA ASP A 39 -10.89 11.19 -9.91
C ASP A 39 -12.20 10.69 -9.28
N HIS A 40 -12.83 11.49 -8.41
CA HIS A 40 -14.17 11.20 -7.87
C HIS A 40 -15.25 11.32 -8.94
N VAL A 41 -15.10 12.25 -9.88
CA VAL A 41 -16.02 12.42 -11.03
C VAL A 41 -15.88 11.26 -11.99
N ASP A 42 -14.67 10.80 -12.27
CA ASP A 42 -14.44 9.68 -13.18
C ASP A 42 -14.97 8.37 -12.60
N PHE A 43 -14.78 8.13 -11.29
CA PHE A 43 -15.45 7.03 -10.58
C PHE A 43 -16.96 7.10 -10.75
N ALA A 44 -17.59 8.27 -10.51
CA ALA A 44 -19.04 8.42 -10.59
C ALA A 44 -19.56 8.11 -11.99
N LYS A 45 -18.90 8.58 -13.05
CA LYS A 45 -19.26 8.28 -14.44
C LYS A 45 -19.24 6.78 -14.74
N ASP A 46 -18.22 6.07 -14.27
CA ASP A 46 -18.09 4.63 -14.49
C ASP A 46 -19.08 3.84 -13.64
N ALA A 47 -19.35 4.27 -12.40
CA ALA A 47 -20.42 3.72 -11.56
C ALA A 47 -21.80 3.84 -12.23
N LEU A 48 -22.10 4.98 -12.84
CA LEU A 48 -23.35 5.17 -13.56
C LEU A 48 -23.49 4.23 -14.77
N LYS A 49 -22.43 4.05 -15.56
CA LYS A 49 -22.38 3.08 -16.67
C LYS A 49 -22.58 1.65 -16.15
N PHE A 50 -21.90 1.29 -15.08
CA PHE A 50 -22.00 -0.02 -14.45
C PHE A 50 -23.44 -0.29 -13.98
N LEU A 51 -24.03 0.58 -13.16
CA LEU A 51 -25.41 0.44 -12.66
C LEU A 51 -26.43 0.37 -13.80
N ALA A 52 -26.29 1.20 -14.83
CA ALA A 52 -27.16 1.15 -16.00
C ALA A 52 -27.09 -0.21 -16.73
N SER A 53 -25.89 -0.79 -16.84
CA SER A 53 -25.69 -2.10 -17.45
C SER A 53 -26.31 -3.26 -16.66
N ARG A 54 -26.46 -3.08 -15.32
CA ARG A 54 -26.99 -4.08 -14.39
C ARG A 54 -28.50 -3.96 -14.17
N ALA A 55 -29.11 -2.82 -14.48
CA ALA A 55 -30.52 -2.56 -14.16
C ALA A 55 -31.48 -3.64 -14.70
N VAL A 56 -31.38 -4.00 -15.96
CA VAL A 56 -32.23 -5.03 -16.58
C VAL A 56 -31.88 -6.45 -16.10
N PRO A 57 -30.61 -6.88 -16.15
CA PRO A 57 -30.25 -8.23 -15.69
C PRO A 57 -30.58 -8.51 -14.24
N GLU A 58 -30.42 -7.52 -13.35
CA GLU A 58 -30.63 -7.67 -11.90
C GLU A 58 -32.04 -7.25 -11.44
N GLY A 59 -32.89 -6.79 -12.36
CA GLY A 59 -34.31 -6.52 -12.12
C GLY A 59 -34.59 -5.26 -11.30
N PHE A 60 -33.79 -4.21 -11.44
CA PHE A 60 -34.08 -2.90 -10.82
C PHE A 60 -34.28 -1.79 -11.84
N THR A 61 -34.90 -0.71 -11.40
CA THR A 61 -34.93 0.56 -12.15
C THR A 61 -33.93 1.52 -11.53
N PHE A 62 -33.29 2.35 -12.39
CA PHE A 62 -32.21 3.21 -11.98
C PHE A 62 -32.39 4.63 -12.52
N GLU A 63 -32.31 5.60 -11.62
CA GLU A 63 -32.27 7.03 -11.94
C GLU A 63 -31.05 7.65 -11.27
N ALA A 64 -30.42 8.63 -11.93
CA ALA A 64 -29.30 9.38 -11.39
C ALA A 64 -29.54 10.89 -11.52
N THR A 65 -29.06 11.65 -10.54
CA THR A 65 -29.24 13.10 -10.50
C THR A 65 -28.02 13.80 -9.88
N THR A 66 -27.71 15.00 -10.40
CA THR A 66 -26.77 15.95 -9.77
C THR A 66 -27.51 17.00 -8.94
N HIS A 67 -28.84 16.95 -8.94
CA HIS A 67 -29.68 17.90 -8.22
C HIS A 67 -29.96 17.37 -6.81
N TRP A 68 -29.20 17.83 -5.82
CA TRP A 68 -29.38 17.44 -4.44
C TRP A 68 -30.74 17.85 -3.83
N GLU A 69 -31.48 18.77 -4.48
CA GLU A 69 -32.88 19.09 -4.15
C GLU A 69 -33.83 17.89 -4.32
N ASP A 70 -33.44 16.92 -5.13
CA ASP A 70 -34.16 15.64 -5.27
C ASP A 70 -34.06 14.76 -4.02
N LEU A 71 -33.12 15.04 -3.11
CA LEU A 71 -33.04 14.39 -1.80
C LEU A 71 -34.09 14.99 -0.87
N ASN A 72 -35.33 14.61 -1.09
CA ASN A 72 -36.51 15.09 -0.37
C ASN A 72 -37.51 13.94 -0.13
N ASP A 73 -38.44 14.13 0.82
CA ASP A 73 -39.38 13.09 1.26
C ASP A 73 -40.22 12.53 0.11
N GLU A 74 -40.63 13.37 -0.86
CA GLU A 74 -41.49 12.91 -1.96
C GLU A 74 -40.73 11.98 -2.94
N ARG A 75 -39.51 12.30 -3.27
CA ARG A 75 -38.68 11.45 -4.13
C ARG A 75 -38.23 10.19 -3.39
N LEU A 76 -37.81 10.30 -2.14
CA LEU A 76 -37.31 9.18 -1.36
C LEU A 76 -38.36 8.11 -1.09
N LYS A 77 -39.65 8.47 -0.97
CA LYS A 77 -40.75 7.49 -0.86
C LYS A 77 -40.86 6.56 -2.08
N THR A 78 -40.32 6.94 -3.22
CA THR A 78 -40.42 6.20 -4.49
C THR A 78 -39.31 5.21 -4.73
N CYS A 79 -38.23 5.20 -3.92
CA CYS A 79 -37.07 4.34 -4.11
C CYS A 79 -36.79 3.48 -2.86
N GLN A 80 -36.26 2.28 -3.09
CA GLN A 80 -35.85 1.35 -2.05
C GLN A 80 -34.39 1.51 -1.68
N LEU A 81 -33.56 2.01 -2.61
CA LEU A 81 -32.13 2.19 -2.41
C LEU A 81 -31.70 3.57 -2.89
N VAL A 82 -31.03 4.30 -2.02
CA VAL A 82 -30.31 5.54 -2.34
C VAL A 82 -28.83 5.25 -2.42
N ILE A 83 -28.19 5.70 -3.49
CA ILE A 83 -26.74 5.57 -3.67
C ILE A 83 -26.12 6.97 -3.71
N TRP A 84 -25.05 7.18 -2.92
CA TRP A 84 -24.21 8.35 -3.05
C TRP A 84 -22.86 7.94 -3.62
N LEU A 85 -22.48 8.52 -4.75
CA LEU A 85 -21.31 8.08 -5.49
C LEU A 85 -20.02 8.80 -5.06
N ASN A 86 -20.03 10.14 -4.96
CA ASN A 86 -18.80 10.91 -4.77
C ASN A 86 -18.97 12.16 -3.90
N GLU A 87 -20.12 12.35 -3.29
CA GLU A 87 -20.40 13.52 -2.44
C GLU A 87 -21.54 13.20 -1.46
N SER A 88 -21.70 14.02 -0.42
CA SER A 88 -22.79 13.97 0.54
C SER A 88 -23.54 15.30 0.60
N PRO A 89 -24.82 15.35 1.05
CA PRO A 89 -25.60 16.58 1.11
C PRO A 89 -25.05 17.54 2.17
N THR A 90 -24.96 18.81 1.81
CA THR A 90 -24.56 19.90 2.72
C THR A 90 -25.75 20.65 3.31
N ASN A 91 -26.89 20.66 2.62
CA ASN A 91 -28.08 21.40 3.05
C ASN A 91 -28.83 20.66 4.17
N PRO A 92 -29.14 21.33 5.31
CA PRO A 92 -29.84 20.70 6.44
C PRO A 92 -31.20 20.07 6.08
N LYS A 93 -31.96 20.65 5.16
CA LYS A 93 -33.26 20.07 4.73
C LYS A 93 -33.08 18.72 4.03
N GLN A 94 -32.06 18.58 3.21
CA GLN A 94 -31.72 17.35 2.53
C GLN A 94 -31.22 16.29 3.55
N ARG A 95 -30.37 16.69 4.48
CA ARG A 95 -29.89 15.84 5.60
C ARG A 95 -31.04 15.28 6.41
N HIS A 96 -31.98 16.11 6.83
CA HIS A 96 -33.16 15.67 7.59
C HIS A 96 -34.10 14.76 6.76
N ALA A 97 -34.25 14.99 5.45
CA ALA A 97 -35.03 14.08 4.60
C ALA A 97 -34.37 12.70 4.50
N PHE A 98 -33.05 12.66 4.40
CA PHE A 98 -32.29 11.41 4.41
C PHE A 98 -32.37 10.68 5.75
N GLU A 99 -32.24 11.38 6.88
CA GLU A 99 -32.41 10.82 8.23
C GLU A 99 -33.77 10.11 8.34
N ARG A 100 -34.85 10.82 8.00
CA ARG A 100 -36.21 10.21 8.01
C ARG A 100 -36.34 9.00 7.10
N TYR A 101 -35.76 9.06 5.91
CA TYR A 101 -35.77 7.93 4.97
C TYR A 101 -35.10 6.70 5.59
N MET A 102 -33.94 6.85 6.20
CA MET A 102 -33.22 5.76 6.84
C MET A 102 -33.95 5.24 8.09
N GLU A 103 -34.52 6.11 8.91
CA GLU A 103 -35.31 5.76 10.09
C GLU A 103 -36.59 5.00 9.75
N HIS A 104 -37.13 5.19 8.54
CA HIS A 104 -38.32 4.48 8.05
C HIS A 104 -37.97 3.22 7.21
N GLY A 105 -36.73 2.74 7.31
CA GLY A 105 -36.30 1.48 6.69
C GLY A 105 -35.82 1.60 5.24
N GLY A 106 -35.51 2.79 4.78
CA GLY A 106 -34.79 3.01 3.53
C GLY A 106 -33.41 2.36 3.52
N ALA A 107 -32.84 2.13 2.33
CA ALA A 107 -31.51 1.56 2.20
C ALA A 107 -30.53 2.57 1.57
N TRP A 108 -29.27 2.51 1.98
CA TRP A 108 -28.21 3.38 1.49
C TRP A 108 -26.93 2.63 1.16
N LEU A 109 -26.32 3.00 0.02
CA LEU A 109 -24.97 2.62 -0.39
C LEU A 109 -24.14 3.89 -0.59
N GLY A 110 -23.06 4.05 0.17
CA GLY A 110 -22.14 5.14 0.00
C GLY A 110 -20.76 4.66 -0.39
N PHE A 111 -20.15 5.36 -1.34
CA PHE A 111 -18.80 5.09 -1.82
C PHE A 111 -17.86 6.18 -1.37
N HIS A 112 -16.70 5.80 -0.83
CA HIS A 112 -15.53 6.65 -0.63
C HIS A 112 -15.90 8.06 -0.11
N ALA A 113 -15.74 9.10 -0.92
CA ALA A 113 -16.02 10.50 -0.55
C ALA A 113 -17.47 10.75 -0.13
N ALA A 114 -18.41 9.88 -0.50
CA ALA A 114 -19.79 10.00 -0.03
C ALA A 114 -19.95 9.76 1.49
N GLY A 115 -19.00 9.07 2.12
CA GLY A 115 -18.93 8.90 3.56
C GLY A 115 -18.07 9.97 4.26
N TYR A 116 -17.39 10.83 3.52
CA TYR A 116 -16.48 11.81 4.09
C TYR A 116 -17.19 12.69 5.12
N ASN A 117 -16.59 12.79 6.27
CA ASN A 117 -17.00 13.70 7.34
C ASN A 117 -15.75 14.04 8.18
N ASP A 118 -15.71 15.25 8.66
CA ASP A 118 -14.65 15.79 9.50
C ASP A 118 -15.24 16.67 10.60
N LYS A 119 -14.37 17.33 11.37
CA LYS A 119 -14.78 18.27 12.44
C LYS A 119 -15.67 19.43 11.94
N ASP A 120 -15.59 19.79 10.67
CA ASP A 120 -16.31 20.92 10.05
C ASP A 120 -17.61 20.49 9.35
N THR A 121 -17.85 19.20 9.20
CA THR A 121 -19.06 18.65 8.58
C THR A 121 -20.33 18.94 9.40
N HIS A 122 -20.23 19.04 10.73
CA HIS A 122 -21.32 19.37 11.66
C HIS A 122 -22.61 18.59 11.44
N TRP A 123 -22.49 17.25 11.21
CA TRP A 123 -23.63 16.36 11.07
C TRP A 123 -23.51 15.13 11.99
N PRO A 124 -23.78 15.30 13.32
CA PRO A 124 -23.58 14.25 14.31
C PRO A 124 -24.37 12.96 14.03
N TRP A 125 -25.58 13.08 13.48
CA TRP A 125 -26.39 11.92 13.09
C TRP A 125 -25.65 11.06 12.07
N PHE A 126 -25.02 11.66 11.05
CA PHE A 126 -24.29 10.94 10.02
C PHE A 126 -23.02 10.28 10.56
N VAL A 127 -22.34 10.92 11.50
CA VAL A 127 -21.22 10.31 12.22
C VAL A 127 -21.66 9.05 12.97
N ASP A 128 -22.78 9.11 13.74
CA ASP A 128 -23.35 7.93 14.42
C ASP A 128 -23.83 6.86 13.40
N PHE A 129 -24.44 7.30 12.30
CA PHE A 129 -24.88 6.44 11.20
C PHE A 129 -23.73 5.65 10.58
N LEU A 130 -22.55 6.25 10.40
CA LEU A 130 -21.32 5.59 9.96
C LEU A 130 -20.59 4.82 11.06
N GLY A 131 -21.15 4.77 12.27
CA GLY A 131 -20.59 4.02 13.40
C GLY A 131 -19.64 4.81 14.30
N GLY A 132 -19.70 6.15 14.28
CA GLY A 132 -18.81 7.03 15.04
C GLY A 132 -17.50 7.35 14.29
N ALA A 133 -17.38 6.90 13.06
CA ALA A 133 -16.18 7.03 12.24
C ALA A 133 -16.05 8.45 11.67
N VAL A 134 -14.92 9.10 11.92
CA VAL A 134 -14.54 10.40 11.35
C VAL A 134 -13.29 10.20 10.50
N PHE A 135 -13.23 10.87 9.34
CA PHE A 135 -12.07 10.83 8.47
C PHE A 135 -10.82 11.35 9.21
N ASP A 136 -9.72 10.63 9.11
CA ASP A 136 -8.44 10.96 9.74
C ASP A 136 -7.36 11.26 8.70
N ILE A 137 -7.10 10.32 7.80
CA ILE A 137 -6.06 10.41 6.77
C ILE A 137 -6.39 9.45 5.62
N ASN A 138 -5.71 9.59 4.50
CA ASN A 138 -5.83 8.71 3.32
C ASN A 138 -4.47 8.21 2.84
N SER A 139 -4.50 7.15 2.04
CA SER A 139 -3.34 6.71 1.27
C SER A 139 -3.19 7.55 0.00
N TRP A 140 -1.97 7.76 -0.44
CA TRP A 140 -1.65 8.37 -1.72
C TRP A 140 -0.34 7.81 -2.28
N PRO A 141 -0.21 7.54 -3.60
CA PRO A 141 -1.23 7.66 -4.66
C PRO A 141 -2.31 6.58 -4.56
N PRO A 142 -3.37 6.62 -5.41
CA PRO A 142 -4.32 5.52 -5.53
C PRO A 142 -3.61 4.21 -5.88
N LEU A 143 -3.76 3.17 -5.06
CA LEU A 143 -3.08 1.88 -5.19
C LEU A 143 -4.06 0.72 -5.09
N PRO A 144 -3.83 -0.40 -5.82
CA PRO A 144 -4.53 -1.64 -5.55
C PRO A 144 -4.24 -2.12 -4.13
N ALA A 145 -5.22 -2.72 -3.48
CA ALA A 145 -5.04 -3.23 -2.13
C ALA A 145 -5.68 -4.59 -1.91
N SER A 146 -4.96 -5.46 -1.22
CA SER A 146 -5.51 -6.69 -0.68
C SER A 146 -6.43 -6.40 0.49
N LEU A 147 -7.59 -7.04 0.48
CA LEU A 147 -8.58 -6.94 1.54
C LEU A 147 -8.73 -8.28 2.25
N LEU A 148 -8.73 -8.25 3.56
CA LEU A 148 -9.15 -9.36 4.40
C LEU A 148 -10.67 -9.35 4.53
N ILE A 149 -11.30 -10.48 4.26
CA ILE A 149 -12.75 -10.63 4.44
C ILE A 149 -13.03 -11.00 5.88
N ASP A 150 -13.66 -10.07 6.62
CA ASP A 150 -13.98 -10.25 8.04
C ASP A 150 -15.18 -11.16 8.27
N GLU A 151 -16.21 -11.08 7.42
CA GLU A 151 -17.44 -11.83 7.60
C GLU A 151 -17.93 -12.51 6.31
N ARG A 152 -17.43 -13.70 6.07
CA ARG A 152 -17.74 -14.48 4.86
C ARG A 152 -19.19 -14.89 4.72
N ALA A 153 -19.91 -15.06 5.82
CA ALA A 153 -21.30 -15.50 5.81
C ALA A 153 -22.27 -14.39 5.37
N HIS A 154 -21.82 -13.13 5.33
CA HIS A 154 -22.68 -12.03 4.91
C HIS A 154 -23.00 -12.12 3.42
N PRO A 155 -24.27 -11.89 2.99
CA PRO A 155 -24.68 -12.00 1.58
C PRO A 155 -23.83 -11.17 0.61
N VAL A 156 -23.35 -10.01 1.05
CA VAL A 156 -22.49 -9.11 0.27
C VAL A 156 -21.15 -9.77 -0.08
N MET A 157 -20.70 -10.76 0.71
CA MET A 157 -19.45 -11.51 0.48
C MET A 157 -19.64 -12.78 -0.36
N ALA A 158 -20.85 -13.02 -0.90
CA ALA A 158 -21.10 -14.20 -1.73
C ALA A 158 -20.18 -14.23 -2.95
N LYS A 159 -19.49 -15.36 -3.16
CA LYS A 159 -18.52 -15.58 -4.26
C LYS A 159 -17.28 -14.66 -4.25
N ILE A 160 -17.04 -13.87 -3.21
CA ILE A 160 -15.82 -13.07 -3.10
C ILE A 160 -14.69 -13.98 -2.57
N PRO A 161 -13.53 -14.09 -3.23
CA PRO A 161 -12.40 -14.91 -2.77
C PRO A 161 -11.81 -14.37 -1.47
N ALA A 162 -11.06 -15.23 -0.76
CA ALA A 162 -10.44 -14.87 0.52
C ALA A 162 -9.33 -13.83 0.36
N ASP A 163 -8.64 -13.92 -0.75
CA ASP A 163 -7.49 -13.13 -1.16
C ASP A 163 -7.90 -12.05 -2.18
N PHE A 164 -9.00 -11.39 -1.93
CA PHE A 164 -9.51 -10.36 -2.82
C PHE A 164 -8.57 -9.14 -2.87
N GLU A 165 -8.16 -8.77 -4.10
CA GLU A 165 -7.50 -7.51 -4.38
C GLU A 165 -8.46 -6.54 -5.05
N SER A 166 -8.69 -5.41 -4.40
CA SER A 166 -9.41 -4.29 -5.00
C SER A 166 -8.50 -3.52 -5.96
N PRO A 167 -9.02 -3.03 -7.09
CA PRO A 167 -8.28 -2.15 -7.99
C PRO A 167 -7.74 -0.90 -7.30
N ALA A 168 -6.90 -0.15 -8.01
CA ALA A 168 -6.33 1.09 -7.50
C ALA A 168 -7.41 2.03 -6.98
N ASN A 169 -7.22 2.50 -5.77
CA ASN A 169 -8.13 3.36 -5.03
C ASN A 169 -7.34 4.17 -4.00
N GLU A 170 -7.83 5.33 -3.64
CA GLU A 170 -7.40 6.07 -2.45
C GLU A 170 -8.12 5.49 -1.23
N TRP A 171 -7.38 5.16 -0.17
CA TRP A 171 -7.93 4.46 0.99
C TRP A 171 -8.03 5.39 2.19
N TYR A 172 -9.25 5.66 2.65
CA TYR A 172 -9.52 6.48 3.83
C TYR A 172 -9.35 5.69 5.12
N VAL A 173 -8.77 6.34 6.11
CA VAL A 173 -8.70 5.89 7.50
C VAL A 173 -9.71 6.64 8.34
N TRP A 174 -10.32 5.92 9.26
CA TRP A 174 -11.39 6.40 10.10
C TRP A 174 -11.01 6.29 11.58
N LYS A 175 -11.16 7.38 12.35
CA LYS A 175 -10.92 7.41 13.79
C LYS A 175 -12.09 8.03 14.55
N PRO A 176 -12.59 7.38 15.64
CA PRO A 176 -12.21 6.00 16.00
C PRO A 176 -12.57 5.01 14.90
N SER A 177 -11.97 3.80 14.93
CA SER A 177 -12.39 2.74 14.00
C SER A 177 -13.88 2.45 14.17
N PRO A 178 -14.67 2.38 13.09
CA PRO A 178 -16.09 2.02 13.17
C PRO A 178 -16.34 0.65 13.82
N ARG A 179 -15.34 -0.24 13.80
CA ARG A 179 -15.40 -1.56 14.47
C ARG A 179 -15.63 -1.47 15.98
N LEU A 180 -15.23 -0.38 16.61
CA LEU A 180 -15.43 -0.17 18.05
C LEU A 180 -16.89 0.07 18.42
N ASN A 181 -17.75 0.37 17.44
CA ASN A 181 -19.19 0.53 17.67
C ASN A 181 -19.88 -0.85 17.63
N PRO A 182 -20.60 -1.26 18.69
CA PRO A 182 -21.23 -2.57 18.77
C PRO A 182 -22.34 -2.78 17.73
N ASN A 183 -22.81 -1.73 17.08
CA ASN A 183 -23.81 -1.81 16.02
C ASN A 183 -23.18 -1.89 14.62
N VAL A 184 -21.89 -1.79 14.49
CA VAL A 184 -21.18 -1.88 13.20
C VAL A 184 -20.64 -3.27 12.98
N ARG A 185 -20.90 -3.78 11.78
CA ARG A 185 -20.41 -5.06 11.28
C ARG A 185 -19.43 -4.80 10.14
N VAL A 186 -18.16 -4.99 10.38
CA VAL A 186 -17.11 -4.83 9.36
C VAL A 186 -17.10 -6.09 8.49
N LEU A 187 -17.15 -5.89 7.19
CA LEU A 187 -17.19 -6.97 6.18
C LEU A 187 -15.82 -7.20 5.54
N ALA A 188 -15.04 -6.13 5.35
CA ALA A 188 -13.70 -6.21 4.80
C ALA A 188 -12.78 -5.13 5.41
N THR A 189 -11.52 -5.47 5.59
CA THR A 189 -10.47 -4.62 6.17
C THR A 189 -9.24 -4.65 5.26
N LEU A 190 -8.50 -3.55 5.17
CA LEU A 190 -7.19 -3.53 4.48
C LEU A 190 -6.21 -4.50 5.14
N ASP A 191 -5.52 -5.29 4.31
CA ASP A 191 -4.49 -6.21 4.78
C ASP A 191 -3.17 -5.46 5.02
N LEU A 192 -2.51 -5.76 6.13
CA LEU A 192 -1.18 -5.21 6.44
C LEU A 192 -0.11 -5.56 5.39
N SER A 193 -0.29 -6.64 4.61
CA SER A 193 0.61 -6.98 3.51
C SER A 193 0.67 -5.94 2.38
N ASN A 194 -0.24 -4.95 2.38
CA ASN A 194 -0.18 -3.82 1.45
C ASN A 194 0.96 -2.85 1.72
N TYR A 195 1.53 -2.91 2.93
CA TYR A 195 2.66 -2.06 3.30
C TYR A 195 3.93 -2.42 2.49
N PRO A 196 4.88 -1.49 2.18
CA PRO A 196 4.94 -0.10 2.64
C PRO A 196 4.47 0.95 1.63
N ILE A 197 4.20 0.60 0.39
CA ILE A 197 4.06 1.56 -0.72
C ILE A 197 2.77 2.36 -0.61
N GLY A 198 2.87 3.68 -0.42
CA GLY A 198 1.72 4.60 -0.31
C GLY A 198 0.80 4.35 0.87
N PHE A 199 1.04 3.31 1.66
CA PHE A 199 0.18 2.89 2.76
C PHE A 199 0.78 3.13 4.15
N LYS A 200 2.03 3.60 4.25
CA LYS A 200 2.73 3.72 5.54
C LYS A 200 1.91 4.46 6.59
N ASP A 201 1.32 5.60 6.23
CA ASP A 201 0.58 6.45 7.16
C ASP A 201 -0.80 5.88 7.48
N VAL A 202 -1.40 5.19 6.50
CA VAL A 202 -2.66 4.48 6.64
C VAL A 202 -2.49 3.26 7.56
N LEU A 203 -1.52 2.39 7.28
CA LEU A 203 -1.35 1.14 8.04
C LEU A 203 -0.86 1.35 9.48
N THR A 204 -0.17 2.44 9.76
CA THR A 204 0.21 2.82 11.14
C THR A 204 -0.96 3.31 11.98
N SER A 205 -2.11 3.57 11.37
CA SER A 205 -3.31 4.04 12.06
C SER A 205 -4.08 2.93 12.79
N GLY A 206 -3.70 1.66 12.62
CA GLY A 206 -4.29 0.53 13.34
C GLY A 206 -5.33 -0.24 12.53
N ASP A 207 -6.53 -0.45 13.06
CA ASP A 207 -7.62 -1.16 12.36
C ASP A 207 -8.16 -0.33 11.19
N LEU A 208 -8.24 -0.92 10.00
CA LEU A 208 -8.54 -0.24 8.74
C LEU A 208 -9.76 -0.84 8.03
N PRO A 209 -10.97 -0.71 8.59
CA PRO A 209 -12.19 -1.14 7.92
C PRO A 209 -12.35 -0.45 6.56
N ALA A 210 -12.52 -1.24 5.51
CA ALA A 210 -12.75 -0.75 4.15
C ALA A 210 -14.22 -0.86 3.73
N VAL A 211 -14.95 -1.85 4.28
CA VAL A 211 -16.37 -2.06 4.01
C VAL A 211 -17.09 -2.45 5.29
N TRP A 212 -18.17 -1.76 5.61
CA TRP A 212 -18.99 -2.11 6.78
C TRP A 212 -20.47 -1.76 6.60
N THR A 213 -21.29 -2.42 7.42
CA THR A 213 -22.72 -2.16 7.56
C THR A 213 -23.08 -1.87 9.01
N ASN A 214 -24.32 -1.46 9.25
CA ASN A 214 -24.84 -1.09 10.55
C ASN A 214 -26.06 -1.96 10.89
N THR A 215 -26.18 -2.43 12.14
CA THR A 215 -27.33 -3.24 12.59
C THR A 215 -28.58 -2.42 12.89
N LYS A 216 -28.49 -1.09 12.98
CA LYS A 216 -29.62 -0.17 13.19
C LYS A 216 -30.25 0.28 11.87
N TYR A 217 -29.45 0.40 10.81
CA TYR A 217 -29.87 0.94 9.52
C TYR A 217 -29.48 -0.02 8.39
N LYS A 218 -30.29 -0.10 7.35
CA LYS A 218 -29.99 -0.87 6.15
C LYS A 218 -29.03 -0.08 5.27
N MET A 219 -27.75 -0.10 5.59
CA MET A 219 -26.72 0.69 4.93
C MET A 219 -25.48 -0.15 4.63
N LEU A 220 -24.71 0.28 3.66
CA LEU A 220 -23.37 -0.20 3.40
C LEU A 220 -22.49 0.97 3.01
N TYR A 221 -21.33 1.09 3.63
CA TYR A 221 -20.26 1.95 3.19
C TYR A 221 -19.15 1.12 2.55
N MET A 222 -18.66 1.57 1.41
CA MET A 222 -17.52 1.01 0.68
C MET A 222 -16.46 2.08 0.49
N ASN A 223 -15.26 1.85 1.00
CA ASN A 223 -14.13 2.78 0.85
C ASN A 223 -13.60 2.86 -0.60
N MET A 224 -14.05 1.98 -1.49
CA MET A 224 -13.74 2.01 -2.92
C MET A 224 -14.60 3.06 -3.61
N GLY A 225 -13.98 3.92 -4.41
CA GLY A 225 -14.73 5.01 -5.07
C GLY A 225 -13.88 6.15 -5.61
N HIS A 226 -12.59 5.88 -5.92
CA HIS A 226 -11.66 6.88 -6.44
C HIS A 226 -11.03 6.38 -7.75
N GLY A 227 -11.07 7.21 -8.79
CA GLY A 227 -10.47 6.94 -10.10
C GLY A 227 -11.27 5.99 -11.01
N ASP A 228 -10.72 5.70 -12.17
CA ASP A 228 -11.33 4.96 -13.27
C ASP A 228 -11.09 3.43 -13.24
N LYS A 229 -10.47 2.89 -12.20
CA LYS A 229 -10.06 1.48 -12.15
C LYS A 229 -11.04 0.57 -11.40
N ILE A 230 -11.93 1.10 -10.57
CA ILE A 230 -12.78 0.31 -9.66
C ILE A 230 -13.60 -0.76 -10.41
N PHE A 231 -14.13 -0.43 -11.57
CA PHE A 231 -14.97 -1.35 -12.37
C PHE A 231 -14.19 -2.23 -13.34
N THR A 232 -12.86 -2.20 -13.33
CA THR A 232 -12.02 -3.06 -14.19
C THR A 232 -11.89 -4.50 -13.66
N SER A 233 -12.16 -4.75 -12.38
CA SER A 233 -12.07 -6.05 -11.75
C SER A 233 -13.43 -6.77 -11.74
N PRO A 234 -13.55 -7.98 -12.33
CA PRO A 234 -14.77 -8.78 -12.24
C PRO A 234 -15.18 -9.11 -10.79
N THR A 235 -14.21 -9.33 -9.90
CA THR A 235 -14.47 -9.60 -8.49
C THR A 235 -15.01 -8.37 -7.76
N GLN A 236 -14.44 -7.19 -8.02
CA GLN A 236 -14.95 -5.92 -7.50
C GLN A 236 -16.37 -5.66 -8.00
N ASN A 237 -16.64 -5.94 -9.28
CA ASN A 237 -17.97 -5.80 -9.86
C ASN A 237 -18.99 -6.75 -9.19
N GLN A 238 -18.60 -8.03 -8.95
CA GLN A 238 -19.44 -8.97 -8.21
C GLN A 238 -19.71 -8.49 -6.77
N PHE A 239 -18.74 -7.86 -6.12
CA PHE A 239 -18.90 -7.30 -4.78
C PHE A 239 -19.95 -6.18 -4.77
N ILE A 240 -19.89 -5.27 -5.75
CA ILE A 240 -20.86 -4.17 -5.89
C ILE A 240 -22.25 -4.71 -6.25
N ASP A 241 -22.35 -5.67 -7.17
CA ASP A 241 -23.62 -6.35 -7.50
C ASP A 241 -24.27 -6.97 -6.26
N ASN A 242 -23.48 -7.69 -5.45
CA ASN A 242 -23.97 -8.27 -4.21
C ASN A 242 -24.49 -7.20 -3.23
N ALA A 243 -23.77 -6.06 -3.11
CA ALA A 243 -24.15 -4.95 -2.25
C ALA A 243 -25.48 -4.32 -2.69
N VAL A 244 -25.63 -4.03 -3.97
CA VAL A 244 -26.83 -3.45 -4.56
C VAL A 244 -28.04 -4.39 -4.37
N ASN A 245 -27.86 -5.68 -4.66
CA ASN A 245 -28.93 -6.68 -4.52
C ASN A 245 -29.35 -6.86 -3.07
N TRP A 246 -28.38 -6.97 -2.14
CA TRP A 246 -28.69 -7.10 -0.72
C TRP A 246 -29.43 -5.87 -0.18
N LEU A 247 -28.99 -4.66 -0.54
CA LEU A 247 -29.65 -3.42 -0.14
C LEU A 247 -31.03 -3.23 -0.80
N GLY A 248 -31.20 -3.65 -2.03
CA GLY A 248 -32.47 -3.53 -2.75
C GLY A 248 -33.53 -4.51 -2.28
N THR A 249 -33.17 -5.77 -2.04
CA THR A 249 -34.11 -6.88 -1.83
C THR A 249 -33.93 -7.66 -0.52
N GLY A 250 -32.71 -7.66 0.04
CA GLY A 250 -32.38 -8.45 1.24
C GLY A 250 -33.01 -7.92 2.52
N ALA A 251 -33.11 -8.76 3.51
CA ALA A 251 -33.47 -8.35 4.86
C ALA A 251 -32.24 -7.73 5.56
N MET A 252 -32.48 -6.75 6.41
CA MET A 252 -31.43 -6.18 7.26
C MET A 252 -30.88 -7.25 8.22
N THR A 253 -29.55 -7.29 8.36
CA THR A 253 -28.89 -8.22 9.29
C THR A 253 -28.97 -7.64 10.71
N THR A 254 -29.95 -8.09 11.49
CA THR A 254 -30.20 -7.62 12.86
C THR A 254 -29.57 -8.49 13.94
N SER A 255 -28.95 -9.61 13.57
CA SER A 255 -28.24 -10.46 14.54
C SER A 255 -27.08 -9.69 15.21
N PRO A 256 -26.78 -9.98 16.49
CA PRO A 256 -25.65 -9.32 17.16
C PRO A 256 -24.35 -9.47 16.35
N VAL A 257 -23.54 -8.42 16.37
CA VAL A 257 -22.20 -8.45 15.76
C VAL A 257 -21.35 -9.46 16.52
N PRO A 258 -20.71 -10.46 15.87
CA PRO A 258 -19.85 -11.42 16.56
C PRO A 258 -18.68 -10.73 17.28
N GLU A 259 -18.31 -11.22 18.44
CA GLU A 259 -17.18 -10.69 19.22
C GLU A 259 -15.88 -10.69 18.39
N SER A 260 -15.66 -11.74 17.58
CA SER A 260 -14.55 -11.83 16.63
C SER A 260 -14.51 -10.71 15.58
N ASN A 261 -15.64 -10.04 15.32
CA ASN A 261 -15.73 -8.90 14.43
C ASN A 261 -15.45 -7.57 15.18
N GLN A 262 -15.73 -7.52 16.50
CA GLN A 262 -15.54 -6.33 17.33
C GLN A 262 -14.09 -6.17 17.81
N VAL A 263 -13.40 -7.27 17.98
CA VAL A 263 -12.01 -7.28 18.48
C VAL A 263 -11.12 -7.91 17.42
N ARG A 264 -10.52 -7.08 16.58
CA ARG A 264 -9.35 -7.50 15.84
C ARG A 264 -8.13 -7.08 16.65
N SER A 265 -7.32 -8.05 17.09
CA SER A 265 -5.98 -7.74 17.55
C SER A 265 -5.19 -7.24 16.34
N THR A 266 -5.39 -5.98 15.98
CA THR A 266 -4.44 -5.32 15.10
C THR A 266 -3.12 -5.29 15.85
N PRO A 267 -2.04 -5.81 15.30
CA PRO A 267 -0.72 -5.41 15.75
C PRO A 267 -0.76 -3.88 15.80
N LYS A 268 -0.32 -3.27 16.90
CA LYS A 268 -0.03 -1.83 16.94
C LYS A 268 0.65 -1.52 15.63
N GLY A 269 0.19 -0.52 14.89
CA GLY A 269 0.63 -0.23 13.54
C GLY A 269 2.13 -0.46 13.40
N ILE A 270 2.50 -1.48 12.64
CA ILE A 270 3.90 -1.82 12.47
C ILE A 270 4.42 -0.88 11.39
N ARG A 271 5.21 0.10 11.79
CA ARG A 271 5.98 0.89 10.85
C ARG A 271 7.12 0.03 10.36
N ILE A 272 7.21 -0.18 9.07
CA ILE A 272 8.26 -0.93 8.41
C ILE A 272 8.82 -0.12 7.24
N SER A 273 10.11 -0.29 6.97
CA SER A 273 10.77 0.32 5.83
C SER A 273 11.52 -0.77 5.06
N ARG A 274 11.58 -0.66 3.72
CA ARG A 274 12.48 -1.50 2.92
C ARG A 274 13.94 -1.34 3.33
N ASP A 275 14.29 -0.21 3.98
CA ASP A 275 15.61 0.09 4.52
C ASP A 275 15.78 -0.44 5.95
N GLY A 276 14.91 -1.37 6.37
CA GLY A 276 14.95 -2.03 7.68
C GLY A 276 16.07 -3.06 7.83
N ILE A 277 16.83 -3.35 6.76
CA ILE A 277 17.99 -4.23 6.79
C ILE A 277 19.15 -3.64 6.00
N ALA A 278 20.35 -3.74 6.55
CA ALA A 278 21.57 -3.31 5.90
C ALA A 278 22.72 -4.27 6.14
N ILE A 279 23.67 -4.31 5.22
CA ILE A 279 24.91 -5.05 5.35
C ILE A 279 26.08 -4.11 5.67
N ASN A 280 26.87 -4.48 6.65
CA ASN A 280 28.14 -3.82 6.91
C ASN A 280 29.22 -4.43 5.99
N SER A 281 29.59 -3.74 4.92
CA SER A 281 30.56 -4.25 3.95
C SER A 281 31.94 -4.48 4.53
N ARG A 282 32.28 -3.81 5.64
CA ARG A 282 33.56 -4.02 6.35
C ARG A 282 33.64 -5.32 7.12
N THR A 283 32.52 -5.73 7.75
CA THR A 283 32.48 -6.91 8.66
C THR A 283 31.73 -8.09 8.05
N GLY A 284 30.97 -7.87 6.97
CA GLY A 284 30.05 -8.84 6.38
C GLY A 284 28.79 -9.09 7.19
N LYS A 285 28.58 -8.44 8.34
CA LYS A 285 27.40 -8.64 9.19
C LYS A 285 26.16 -7.96 8.61
N PHE A 286 25.01 -8.62 8.77
CA PHE A 286 23.70 -7.99 8.54
C PHE A 286 23.16 -7.42 9.84
N TYR A 287 22.49 -6.28 9.73
CA TYR A 287 21.76 -5.65 10.81
C TYR A 287 20.31 -5.45 10.33
N ALA A 288 19.35 -6.04 11.02
CA ALA A 288 17.94 -6.00 10.68
C ALA A 288 17.11 -5.45 11.84
N VAL A 289 16.32 -4.43 11.59
CA VAL A 289 15.44 -3.83 12.61
C VAL A 289 14.29 -4.79 12.95
N ASN A 290 13.87 -4.76 14.21
CA ASN A 290 12.67 -5.42 14.67
C ASN A 290 11.79 -4.39 15.39
N THR A 291 10.91 -3.77 14.63
CA THR A 291 10.07 -2.66 15.10
C THR A 291 9.20 -3.05 16.28
N GLY A 292 8.59 -4.24 16.24
CA GLY A 292 7.71 -4.71 17.30
C GLY A 292 8.40 -5.07 18.61
N ARG A 293 9.75 -5.21 18.60
CA ARG A 293 10.56 -5.56 19.78
C ARG A 293 11.53 -4.48 20.22
N ASN A 294 11.63 -3.37 19.47
CA ASN A 294 12.58 -2.29 19.71
C ASN A 294 14.04 -2.77 19.72
N THR A 295 14.38 -3.66 18.80
CA THR A 295 15.71 -4.26 18.72
C THR A 295 16.23 -4.28 17.29
N VAL A 296 17.55 -4.48 17.16
CA VAL A 296 18.23 -4.84 15.92
C VAL A 296 18.76 -6.26 16.05
N THR A 297 18.42 -7.13 15.12
CA THR A 297 19.00 -8.46 14.99
C THR A 297 20.29 -8.38 14.19
N VAL A 298 21.37 -8.96 14.70
CA VAL A 298 22.68 -9.05 14.03
C VAL A 298 22.89 -10.47 13.56
N LEU A 299 23.16 -10.62 12.25
CA LEU A 299 23.49 -11.89 11.64
C LEU A 299 24.91 -11.86 11.07
N ALA A 300 25.56 -13.00 11.07
CA ALA A 300 26.82 -13.17 10.35
C ALA A 300 26.62 -13.09 8.83
N GLY A 301 27.72 -13.00 8.09
CA GLY A 301 27.70 -12.90 6.63
C GLY A 301 27.07 -14.09 5.92
N ASP A 302 27.00 -15.25 6.55
CA ASP A 302 26.34 -16.47 6.09
C ASP A 302 24.89 -16.61 6.63
N GLY A 303 24.36 -15.57 7.26
CA GLY A 303 22.98 -15.49 7.72
C GLY A 303 22.70 -16.08 9.10
N HIS A 304 23.69 -16.68 9.81
CA HIS A 304 23.41 -17.19 11.15
C HIS A 304 23.32 -16.08 12.20
N PHE A 305 22.47 -16.28 13.21
CA PHE A 305 22.26 -15.33 14.30
C PHE A 305 23.52 -15.12 15.15
N LEU A 306 23.85 -13.87 15.43
CA LEU A 306 24.96 -13.49 16.29
C LEU A 306 24.49 -12.84 17.58
N ASN A 307 23.64 -11.81 17.49
CA ASN A 307 23.27 -10.98 18.62
C ASN A 307 21.92 -10.28 18.38
N ARG A 308 21.36 -9.73 19.46
CA ARG A 308 20.23 -8.79 19.41
C ARG A 308 20.58 -7.58 20.27
N ILE A 309 20.36 -6.40 19.72
CA ILE A 309 20.75 -5.12 20.32
C ILE A 309 19.48 -4.34 20.63
N ASP A 310 19.31 -3.88 21.86
CA ASP A 310 18.23 -2.97 22.23
C ASP A 310 18.52 -1.59 21.65
N VAL A 311 17.51 -0.96 21.04
CA VAL A 311 17.56 0.37 20.43
C VAL A 311 16.40 1.23 20.93
N GLY A 312 16.16 2.39 20.33
CA GLY A 312 15.00 3.22 20.66
C GLY A 312 13.67 2.59 20.24
N LEU A 313 12.56 3.29 20.48
CA LEU A 313 11.22 2.77 20.22
C LEU A 313 10.89 2.79 18.72
N GLU A 314 10.26 1.71 18.25
CA GLU A 314 9.80 1.56 16.87
C GLU A 314 10.91 1.85 15.83
N PRO A 315 12.01 1.07 15.81
CA PRO A 315 13.06 1.24 14.79
C PRO A 315 12.49 0.89 13.40
N GLU A 316 12.72 1.79 12.41
CA GLU A 316 12.19 1.61 11.05
C GLU A 316 13.26 1.39 10.00
N SER A 317 14.34 2.16 10.03
CA SER A 317 15.39 2.10 9.01
C SER A 317 16.78 2.09 9.62
N ILE A 318 17.72 1.57 8.84
CA ILE A 318 19.10 1.37 9.29
C ILE A 318 20.09 1.72 8.18
N ALA A 319 21.15 2.43 8.52
CA ALA A 319 22.23 2.74 7.61
C ALA A 319 23.60 2.54 8.30
N ILE A 320 24.62 2.25 7.52
CA ILE A 320 25.93 1.88 8.04
C ILE A 320 27.01 2.75 7.40
N ASN A 321 27.89 3.29 8.22
CA ASN A 321 29.15 3.86 7.77
C ASN A 321 30.24 2.77 7.87
N PRO A 322 30.66 2.16 6.77
CA PRO A 322 31.66 1.10 6.80
C PRO A 322 33.06 1.63 7.18
N ASP A 323 33.38 2.89 6.88
CA ASP A 323 34.68 3.49 7.14
C ASP A 323 34.93 3.68 8.64
N THR A 324 33.90 4.13 9.36
CA THR A 324 33.94 4.30 10.82
C THR A 324 33.41 3.08 11.58
N ASN A 325 32.85 2.09 10.88
CA ASN A 325 32.19 0.92 11.42
C ASN A 325 31.07 1.28 12.40
N ARG A 326 30.26 2.30 12.05
CA ARG A 326 29.10 2.75 12.83
C ARG A 326 27.80 2.36 12.13
N VAL A 327 26.83 1.88 12.93
CA VAL A 327 25.48 1.55 12.48
C VAL A 327 24.52 2.56 13.09
N TYR A 328 23.62 3.10 12.29
CA TYR A 328 22.65 4.13 12.66
C TYR A 328 21.26 3.59 12.46
N VAL A 329 20.41 3.67 13.48
CA VAL A 329 19.04 3.15 13.47
C VAL A 329 18.07 4.27 13.76
N ALA A 330 17.18 4.56 12.84
CA ALA A 330 16.12 5.55 13.03
C ALA A 330 14.96 4.94 13.83
N ASN A 331 14.65 5.53 14.98
CA ASN A 331 13.62 5.09 15.92
C ASN A 331 12.44 6.06 15.86
N SER A 332 11.38 5.69 15.15
CA SER A 332 10.25 6.60 14.91
C SER A 332 9.40 6.87 16.14
N GLY A 333 9.33 5.92 17.06
CA GLY A 333 8.48 6.01 18.24
C GLY A 333 8.99 6.98 19.31
N ASP A 334 10.30 7.21 19.42
CA ASP A 334 10.88 8.14 20.41
C ASP A 334 11.64 9.31 19.78
N GLY A 335 11.70 9.40 18.46
CA GLY A 335 12.31 10.53 17.76
C GLY A 335 13.83 10.57 17.87
N THR A 336 14.49 9.42 17.93
CA THR A 336 15.94 9.31 18.07
C THR A 336 16.61 8.52 16.95
N VAL A 337 17.93 8.63 16.85
CA VAL A 337 18.78 7.71 16.10
C VAL A 337 19.70 7.01 17.09
N THR A 338 19.60 5.67 17.19
CA THR A 338 20.56 4.87 17.94
C THR A 338 21.83 4.69 17.13
N VAL A 339 22.98 5.03 17.70
CA VAL A 339 24.31 4.79 17.12
C VAL A 339 24.90 3.53 17.74
N ILE A 340 25.27 2.55 16.92
CA ILE A 340 25.83 1.26 17.36
C ILE A 340 27.29 1.16 16.88
N ASP A 341 28.14 0.64 17.73
CA ASP A 341 29.51 0.26 17.38
C ASP A 341 29.52 -1.12 16.71
N GLY A 342 29.82 -1.18 15.41
CA GLY A 342 29.80 -2.42 14.63
C GLY A 342 30.91 -3.43 14.98
N ALA A 343 31.93 -3.03 15.75
CA ALA A 343 32.95 -3.96 16.25
C ALA A 343 32.49 -4.72 17.48
N THR A 344 31.75 -4.06 18.36
CA THR A 344 31.30 -4.63 19.65
C THR A 344 29.82 -5.01 19.66
N ASP A 345 29.06 -4.59 18.65
CA ASP A 345 27.60 -4.73 18.57
C ASP A 345 26.89 -4.15 19.81
N LYS A 346 27.36 -2.97 20.28
CA LYS A 346 26.77 -2.28 21.44
C LYS A 346 26.30 -0.88 21.07
N PRO A 347 25.17 -0.40 21.64
CA PRO A 347 24.78 1.00 21.52
C PRO A 347 25.85 1.94 22.10
N VAL A 348 26.13 3.02 21.40
CA VAL A 348 27.04 4.10 21.82
C VAL A 348 26.25 5.25 22.42
N THR A 349 25.20 5.68 21.73
CA THR A 349 24.32 6.79 22.14
C THR A 349 23.01 6.77 21.37
N ASN A 350 22.01 7.49 21.90
CA ASN A 350 20.78 7.85 21.19
C ASN A 350 20.83 9.36 20.89
N VAL A 351 20.78 9.72 19.63
CA VAL A 351 20.82 11.12 19.15
C VAL A 351 19.40 11.61 18.92
N PRO A 352 18.91 12.64 19.61
CA PRO A 352 17.61 13.22 19.35
C PRO A 352 17.56 13.87 17.97
N VAL A 353 16.54 13.49 17.14
CA VAL A 353 16.36 13.99 15.77
C VAL A 353 14.96 14.58 15.54
N GLY A 354 14.10 14.54 16.54
CA GLY A 354 12.71 15.00 16.48
C GLY A 354 11.75 13.90 16.02
N ALA A 355 10.46 14.22 16.05
CA ALA A 355 9.40 13.24 15.86
C ALA A 355 9.47 12.51 14.50
N LEU A 356 9.13 11.23 14.51
CA LEU A 356 8.90 10.39 13.35
C LEU A 356 10.07 10.34 12.33
N PRO A 357 11.33 10.06 12.73
CA PRO A 357 12.38 9.77 11.77
C PRO A 357 12.01 8.51 10.96
N TYR A 358 12.12 8.61 9.64
CA TYR A 358 11.65 7.58 8.72
C TYR A 358 12.76 6.92 7.92
N THR A 359 13.49 7.69 7.14
CA THR A 359 14.60 7.18 6.32
C THR A 359 15.93 7.74 6.84
N ILE A 360 16.95 6.91 6.75
CA ILE A 360 18.31 7.28 7.16
C ILE A 360 19.31 6.86 6.10
N ALA A 361 20.25 7.74 5.78
CA ALA A 361 21.36 7.44 4.89
C ALA A 361 22.66 7.98 5.48
N VAL A 362 23.77 7.33 5.14
CA VAL A 362 25.12 7.73 5.54
C VAL A 362 25.89 8.16 4.31
N ASP A 363 26.52 9.32 4.37
CA ASP A 363 27.60 9.70 3.48
C ASP A 363 28.94 9.35 4.16
N PRO A 364 29.60 8.26 3.74
CA PRO A 364 30.87 7.84 4.36
C PRO A 364 31.98 8.85 4.12
N ALA A 365 32.02 9.49 2.95
CA ALA A 365 33.07 10.43 2.57
C ALA A 365 33.05 11.70 3.42
N ALA A 366 31.87 12.23 3.69
CA ALA A 366 31.67 13.38 4.58
C ALA A 366 31.53 12.97 6.06
N ASN A 367 31.39 11.68 6.36
CA ASN A 367 31.06 11.14 7.67
C ASN A 367 29.80 11.78 8.27
N LYS A 368 28.75 11.95 7.46
CA LYS A 368 27.46 12.55 7.83
C LYS A 368 26.33 11.56 7.70
N VAL A 369 25.32 11.74 8.53
CA VAL A 369 24.10 10.93 8.51
C VAL A 369 22.92 11.84 8.25
N TYR A 370 22.15 11.55 7.22
CA TYR A 370 20.96 12.30 6.83
C TYR A 370 19.73 11.54 7.27
N VAL A 371 18.87 12.21 8.01
CA VAL A 371 17.64 11.63 8.56
C VAL A 371 16.45 12.43 8.06
N SER A 372 15.56 11.79 7.34
CA SER A 372 14.27 12.38 6.98
C SER A 372 13.23 12.06 8.04
N ARG A 373 12.21 12.89 8.12
CA ARG A 373 11.10 12.72 9.06
C ARG A 373 9.77 12.80 8.32
N THR A 374 8.86 11.90 8.67
CA THR A 374 7.49 11.93 8.15
C THR A 374 6.80 13.24 8.52
N PHE A 375 6.03 13.82 7.60
CA PHE A 375 5.30 15.09 7.77
C PHE A 375 6.17 16.30 8.15
N SER A 376 7.41 16.35 7.67
CA SER A 376 8.34 17.42 8.02
C SER A 376 9.11 17.92 6.81
N ASP A 377 9.24 19.24 6.68
CA ASP A 377 10.11 19.91 5.69
C ASP A 377 11.57 20.02 6.16
N VAL A 378 11.92 19.34 7.24
CA VAL A 378 13.22 19.40 7.89
C VAL A 378 13.95 18.08 7.71
N THR A 379 15.14 18.12 7.12
CA THR A 379 16.15 17.06 7.17
C THR A 379 17.06 17.28 8.37
N VAL A 380 17.34 16.23 9.13
CA VAL A 380 18.31 16.30 10.23
C VAL A 380 19.62 15.70 9.75
N ILE A 381 20.72 16.42 9.98
CA ILE A 381 22.08 15.98 9.65
C ILE A 381 22.82 15.72 10.96
N ILE A 382 23.34 14.51 11.12
CA ILE A 382 24.16 14.12 12.27
C ILE A 382 25.62 14.09 11.82
N ASP A 383 26.49 14.78 12.53
CA ASP A 383 27.92 14.66 12.36
C ASP A 383 28.39 13.32 12.96
N GLY A 384 28.93 12.44 12.13
CA GLY A 384 29.30 11.07 12.53
C GLY A 384 30.50 10.97 13.46
N ALA A 385 31.30 12.05 13.61
CA ALA A 385 32.41 12.08 14.55
C ALA A 385 31.96 12.48 15.96
N THR A 386 31.02 13.43 16.05
CA THR A 386 30.60 14.03 17.31
C THR A 386 29.23 13.54 17.79
N ASN A 387 28.44 12.92 16.91
CA ASN A 387 27.03 12.56 17.13
C ASN A 387 26.14 13.78 17.44
N ILE A 388 26.52 14.98 16.98
CA ILE A 388 25.71 16.18 17.14
C ILE A 388 24.77 16.30 15.94
N ALA A 389 23.48 16.45 16.21
CA ALA A 389 22.45 16.64 15.21
C ALA A 389 22.14 18.11 14.98
N ARG A 390 21.89 18.49 13.73
CA ARG A 390 21.36 19.81 13.35
C ARG A 390 20.26 19.68 12.32
N SER A 391 19.31 20.58 12.36
CA SER A 391 18.16 20.61 11.46
C SER A 391 18.40 21.58 10.31
N VAL A 392 18.04 21.16 9.09
CA VAL A 392 18.10 21.96 7.87
C VAL A 392 16.72 21.97 7.23
N LYS A 393 16.15 23.15 7.00
CA LYS A 393 14.86 23.30 6.32
C LYS A 393 15.07 23.19 4.80
N ALA A 394 15.12 21.97 4.31
CA ALA A 394 15.35 21.68 2.91
C ALA A 394 14.06 21.58 2.08
N GLY A 395 12.90 21.70 2.71
CA GLY A 395 11.60 21.53 2.07
C GLY A 395 11.41 20.11 1.53
N ALA A 396 12.00 19.14 2.22
CA ALA A 396 11.97 17.75 1.80
C ALA A 396 10.82 17.02 2.48
N GLY A 397 9.66 17.47 2.62
CA GLY A 397 8.48 16.79 3.15
C GLY A 397 8.73 15.34 3.62
N ASP A 398 7.96 14.41 3.15
CA ASP A 398 8.17 12.97 3.39
C ASP A 398 9.30 12.41 2.51
N ALA A 399 10.56 12.68 2.86
CA ALA A 399 11.68 12.06 2.16
C ALA A 399 11.66 10.54 2.37
N VAL A 400 11.69 9.78 1.28
CA VAL A 400 11.55 8.32 1.29
C VAL A 400 12.85 7.57 1.00
N ALA A 401 13.87 8.25 0.50
CA ALA A 401 15.20 7.70 0.30
C ALA A 401 16.27 8.80 0.33
N ALA A 402 17.49 8.44 0.71
CA ALA A 402 18.68 9.27 0.64
C ALA A 402 19.86 8.42 0.20
N GLU A 403 20.58 8.86 -0.82
CA GLU A 403 21.70 8.13 -1.40
C GLU A 403 22.91 9.06 -1.59
N PRO A 404 24.07 8.76 -0.98
CA PRO A 404 25.28 9.52 -1.17
C PRO A 404 26.01 9.16 -2.48
N LEU A 405 26.55 10.14 -3.16
CA LEU A 405 27.45 9.94 -4.28
C LEU A 405 28.57 10.99 -4.25
N GLU A 406 29.80 10.54 -4.08
CA GLU A 406 30.98 11.41 -3.91
C GLU A 406 30.83 12.33 -2.68
N ASN A 407 30.68 13.64 -2.88
CA ASN A 407 30.46 14.60 -1.79
C ASN A 407 29.01 15.12 -1.75
N ASP A 408 28.11 14.52 -2.51
CA ASP A 408 26.73 14.95 -2.57
C ASP A 408 25.81 13.85 -2.01
N THR A 409 24.76 14.27 -1.30
CA THR A 409 23.69 13.36 -0.87
C THR A 409 22.37 13.78 -1.52
N TYR A 410 21.73 12.84 -2.20
CA TYR A 410 20.49 13.04 -2.92
C TYR A 410 19.34 12.56 -2.06
N LEU A 411 18.34 13.43 -1.86
CA LEU A 411 17.09 13.11 -1.17
C LEU A 411 15.91 13.25 -2.12
N ILE A 412 15.04 12.28 -2.11
CA ILE A 412 13.77 12.35 -2.81
C ILE A 412 12.63 12.58 -1.84
N ASN A 413 11.61 13.27 -2.33
CA ASN A 413 10.38 13.52 -1.61
C ASN A 413 9.21 12.90 -2.36
N TYR A 414 8.30 12.28 -1.61
CA TYR A 414 7.11 11.67 -2.19
C TYR A 414 6.10 12.72 -2.70
N GLU A 415 5.83 13.76 -1.94
CA GLU A 415 4.82 14.77 -2.28
C GLU A 415 5.33 15.93 -3.15
N GLY A 416 6.64 16.04 -3.35
CA GLY A 416 7.23 17.13 -4.09
C GLY A 416 7.84 16.71 -5.43
N PRO A 417 7.69 17.53 -6.50
CA PRO A 417 8.28 17.24 -7.80
C PRO A 417 9.78 17.59 -7.84
N GLN A 418 10.53 17.25 -6.80
CA GLN A 418 11.91 17.70 -6.67
C GLN A 418 12.81 16.65 -6.04
N VAL A 419 14.06 16.61 -6.47
CA VAL A 419 15.18 15.97 -5.77
C VAL A 419 16.02 17.04 -5.11
N THR A 420 16.24 16.92 -3.80
CA THR A 420 17.12 17.78 -3.04
C THR A 420 18.53 17.20 -3.02
N ILE A 421 19.55 18.02 -3.27
CA ILE A 421 20.94 17.61 -3.33
C ILE A 421 21.73 18.42 -2.31
N PHE A 422 22.24 17.76 -1.30
CA PHE A 422 23.13 18.36 -0.30
C PHE A 422 24.59 18.24 -0.73
N ASP A 423 25.34 19.33 -0.63
CA ASP A 423 26.80 19.30 -0.71
C ASP A 423 27.37 18.79 0.62
N GLY A 424 28.11 17.69 0.59
CA GLY A 424 28.68 17.09 1.79
C GLY A 424 29.70 17.93 2.51
N LYS A 425 30.23 19.02 1.89
CA LYS A 425 31.26 19.90 2.50
C LYS A 425 30.65 20.91 3.46
N ASP A 426 29.64 21.63 3.00
CA ASP A 426 29.07 22.77 3.74
C ASP A 426 27.61 22.67 4.06
N ASP A 427 26.96 21.53 3.65
CA ASP A 427 25.56 21.22 3.85
C ASP A 427 24.59 22.24 3.19
N GLN A 428 25.10 23.00 2.22
CA GLN A 428 24.21 23.74 1.33
C GLN A 428 23.47 22.76 0.45
N PHE A 429 22.29 23.15 0.01
CA PHE A 429 21.50 22.28 -0.87
C PHE A 429 20.97 23.03 -2.08
N SER A 430 20.77 22.28 -3.14
CA SER A 430 20.11 22.69 -4.37
C SER A 430 18.95 21.72 -4.66
N LYS A 431 18.09 22.11 -5.59
CA LYS A 431 16.95 21.28 -6.01
C LYS A 431 16.92 21.16 -7.52
N ILE A 432 16.52 20.00 -8.00
CA ILE A 432 16.22 19.75 -9.42
C ILE A 432 14.79 19.25 -9.56
N GLU A 433 14.14 19.64 -10.67
CA GLU A 433 12.80 19.19 -10.99
C GLU A 433 12.78 17.70 -11.31
N ALA A 434 11.75 17.02 -10.85
CA ALA A 434 11.56 15.58 -11.00
C ALA A 434 10.06 15.25 -11.13
N PRO A 435 9.68 14.04 -11.54
CA PRO A 435 8.29 13.58 -11.44
C PRO A 435 7.81 13.57 -9.99
N ASN A 436 6.50 13.75 -9.80
CA ASN A 436 5.86 13.56 -8.48
C ASN A 436 5.97 12.09 -8.02
N HIS A 437 5.75 11.85 -6.73
CA HIS A 437 5.67 10.53 -6.11
C HIS A 437 6.94 9.69 -6.30
N LEU A 438 8.10 10.32 -6.11
CA LEU A 438 9.36 9.59 -6.05
C LEU A 438 9.38 8.71 -4.79
N TRP A 439 9.65 7.42 -4.98
CA TRP A 439 9.51 6.44 -3.90
C TRP A 439 10.81 5.75 -3.49
N ALA A 440 11.67 5.48 -4.44
CA ALA A 440 12.91 4.77 -4.23
C ALA A 440 14.02 5.38 -5.07
N MET A 441 15.26 5.29 -4.58
CA MET A 441 16.43 5.82 -5.25
C MET A 441 17.61 4.87 -5.06
N ALA A 442 18.50 4.81 -6.05
CA ALA A 442 19.79 4.17 -5.92
C ALA A 442 20.85 4.88 -6.76
N VAL A 443 22.09 4.80 -6.30
CA VAL A 443 23.25 5.30 -7.02
C VAL A 443 23.84 4.17 -7.87
N ASN A 444 24.16 4.49 -9.13
CA ASN A 444 24.99 3.65 -9.98
C ASN A 444 26.45 4.13 -9.93
N PRO A 445 27.30 3.50 -9.14
CA PRO A 445 28.67 3.99 -8.96
C PRO A 445 29.52 3.83 -10.23
N ALA A 446 29.20 2.87 -11.10
CA ALA A 446 29.92 2.62 -12.35
C ALA A 446 29.71 3.75 -13.37
N THR A 447 28.51 4.32 -13.43
CA THR A 447 28.14 5.36 -14.40
C THR A 447 28.02 6.76 -13.77
N LYS A 448 28.12 6.84 -12.44
CA LYS A 448 27.92 8.08 -11.64
C LYS A 448 26.57 8.73 -11.91
N LYS A 449 25.55 7.92 -12.00
CA LYS A 449 24.17 8.34 -12.18
C LYS A 449 23.32 7.93 -10.98
N ILE A 450 22.31 8.73 -10.70
CA ILE A 450 21.30 8.45 -9.70
C ILE A 450 20.00 8.06 -10.45
N TYR A 451 19.37 7.02 -9.99
CA TYR A 451 18.08 6.55 -10.48
C TYR A 451 17.05 6.70 -9.36
N ALA A 452 15.97 7.43 -9.61
CA ALA A 452 14.85 7.51 -8.68
C ALA A 452 13.56 7.12 -9.42
N VAL A 453 12.73 6.29 -8.79
CA VAL A 453 11.49 5.78 -9.39
C VAL A 453 10.28 6.53 -8.89
N SER A 454 9.36 6.85 -9.81
CA SER A 454 8.08 7.51 -9.53
C SER A 454 6.93 6.51 -9.66
N ALA A 455 6.28 6.22 -8.55
CA ALA A 455 5.12 5.33 -8.50
C ALA A 455 3.94 5.90 -9.32
N GLY A 456 3.74 7.22 -9.29
CA GLY A 456 2.62 7.86 -9.98
C GLY A 456 2.76 7.98 -11.51
N SER A 457 4.01 7.98 -12.03
CA SER A 457 4.25 8.18 -13.48
C SER A 457 4.76 6.93 -14.20
N ALA A 458 4.86 5.78 -13.53
CA ALA A 458 5.42 4.53 -14.05
C ALA A 458 6.76 4.78 -14.77
N SER A 459 7.67 5.48 -14.10
CA SER A 459 8.94 5.90 -14.70
C SER A 459 10.07 5.98 -13.67
N ALA A 460 11.30 5.98 -14.17
CA ALA A 460 12.48 6.36 -13.42
C ALA A 460 13.03 7.68 -13.99
N ILE A 461 13.42 8.60 -13.10
CA ILE A 461 14.27 9.72 -13.46
C ILE A 461 15.72 9.30 -13.27
N VAL A 462 16.53 9.53 -14.28
CA VAL A 462 18.00 9.34 -14.26
C VAL A 462 18.65 10.71 -14.16
N ILE A 463 19.54 10.87 -13.20
CA ILE A 463 20.25 12.13 -12.94
C ILE A 463 21.74 11.88 -13.11
N ASP A 464 22.38 12.61 -14.00
CA ASP A 464 23.84 12.64 -14.10
C ASP A 464 24.41 13.47 -12.95
N SER A 465 25.27 12.89 -12.12
CA SER A 465 25.74 13.53 -10.89
C SER A 465 26.54 14.81 -11.15
N LYS A 466 27.23 14.89 -12.27
CA LYS A 466 28.14 16.02 -12.59
C LYS A 466 27.38 17.16 -13.28
N SER A 467 26.62 16.86 -14.32
CA SER A 467 25.95 17.88 -15.14
C SER A 467 24.58 18.27 -14.58
N ARG A 468 24.02 17.47 -13.66
CA ARG A 468 22.63 17.57 -13.17
C ARG A 468 21.56 17.39 -14.26
N ALA A 469 21.97 16.95 -15.45
CA ALA A 469 21.03 16.62 -16.53
C ALA A 469 20.15 15.46 -16.14
N THR A 470 18.88 15.54 -16.52
CA THR A 470 17.88 14.53 -16.20
C THR A 470 17.34 13.86 -17.45
N LYS A 471 16.95 12.58 -17.31
CA LYS A 471 16.29 11.80 -18.35
C LYS A 471 15.20 10.93 -17.74
N ILE A 472 14.05 10.83 -18.39
CA ILE A 472 12.96 9.96 -17.96
C ILE A 472 13.04 8.64 -18.73
N VAL A 473 12.96 7.53 -18.00
CA VAL A 473 12.91 6.16 -18.53
C VAL A 473 11.61 5.52 -18.10
N LYS A 474 10.82 4.97 -19.01
CA LYS A 474 9.59 4.25 -18.67
C LYS A 474 9.89 2.93 -17.97
N THR A 475 9.10 2.61 -16.97
CA THR A 475 9.15 1.34 -16.23
C THR A 475 7.82 0.60 -16.34
N GLY A 476 7.65 -0.48 -15.59
CA GLY A 476 6.32 -1.06 -15.35
C GLY A 476 5.50 -0.22 -14.37
N GLU A 477 4.27 -0.65 -14.09
CA GLU A 477 3.32 0.06 -13.24
C GLU A 477 3.78 0.06 -11.77
N ILE A 478 3.65 1.22 -11.12
CA ILE A 478 3.97 1.45 -9.71
C ILE A 478 5.37 0.94 -9.36
N PRO A 479 6.44 1.50 -9.96
CA PRO A 479 7.80 1.14 -9.58
C PRO A 479 8.07 1.61 -8.15
N CYS A 480 8.63 0.73 -7.32
CA CYS A 480 8.68 0.97 -5.87
C CYS A 480 10.04 0.70 -5.23
N ALA A 481 10.89 -0.05 -5.87
CA ALA A 481 12.23 -0.35 -5.39
C ALA A 481 13.17 -0.53 -6.59
N LEU A 482 14.45 -0.27 -6.37
CA LEU A 482 15.46 -0.52 -7.39
C LEU A 482 16.78 -0.93 -6.77
N ALA A 483 17.57 -1.69 -7.53
CA ALA A 483 18.92 -2.10 -7.16
C ALA A 483 19.83 -2.00 -8.37
N VAL A 484 21.11 -1.73 -8.11
CA VAL A 484 22.13 -1.61 -9.14
C VAL A 484 23.11 -2.77 -9.04
N ASP A 485 23.33 -3.46 -10.15
CA ASP A 485 24.46 -4.35 -10.28
C ASP A 485 25.72 -3.50 -10.55
N ALA A 486 26.51 -3.27 -9.51
CA ALA A 486 27.69 -2.41 -9.58
C ALA A 486 28.75 -2.92 -10.57
N SER A 487 28.78 -4.22 -10.87
CA SER A 487 29.76 -4.82 -11.79
C SER A 487 29.37 -4.66 -13.28
N SER A 488 28.09 -4.77 -13.61
CA SER A 488 27.57 -4.61 -14.97
C SER A 488 27.00 -3.20 -15.23
N GLY A 489 26.76 -2.42 -14.19
CA GLY A 489 26.10 -1.12 -14.27
C GLY A 489 24.62 -1.18 -14.60
N LYS A 490 23.99 -2.35 -14.63
CA LYS A 490 22.56 -2.51 -14.88
C LYS A 490 21.73 -2.12 -13.67
N VAL A 491 20.56 -1.56 -13.92
CA VAL A 491 19.59 -1.16 -12.89
C VAL A 491 18.33 -2.02 -13.02
N PHE A 492 17.93 -2.62 -11.91
CA PHE A 492 16.74 -3.48 -11.80
C PHE A 492 15.68 -2.74 -10.98
N VAL A 493 14.51 -2.53 -11.57
CA VAL A 493 13.39 -1.79 -10.97
C VAL A 493 12.24 -2.75 -10.70
N ALA A 494 11.86 -2.92 -9.45
CA ALA A 494 10.69 -3.69 -9.06
C ALA A 494 9.42 -2.85 -9.25
N ASN A 495 8.48 -3.38 -10.04
CA ASN A 495 7.22 -2.73 -10.38
C ASN A 495 6.08 -3.42 -9.62
N TYR A 496 5.66 -2.83 -8.52
CA TYR A 496 4.64 -3.38 -7.61
C TYR A 496 3.31 -3.67 -8.32
N GLY A 497 2.80 -2.70 -9.10
CA GLY A 497 1.51 -2.83 -9.78
C GLY A 497 1.55 -3.78 -10.98
N GLY A 498 2.69 -3.81 -11.68
CA GLY A 498 2.88 -4.66 -12.85
C GLY A 498 3.31 -6.10 -12.55
N ASN A 499 3.70 -6.42 -11.30
CA ASN A 499 4.30 -7.71 -10.93
C ASN A 499 5.52 -8.09 -11.80
N THR A 500 6.33 -7.09 -12.14
CA THR A 500 7.47 -7.24 -13.03
C THR A 500 8.73 -6.58 -12.48
N VAL A 501 9.87 -6.89 -13.09
CA VAL A 501 11.13 -6.15 -12.93
C VAL A 501 11.50 -5.54 -14.27
N THR A 502 11.68 -4.22 -14.34
CA THR A 502 12.26 -3.54 -15.49
C THR A 502 13.77 -3.50 -15.36
N VAL A 503 14.49 -3.91 -16.39
CA VAL A 503 15.96 -3.86 -16.45
C VAL A 503 16.40 -2.71 -17.34
N ILE A 504 17.24 -1.83 -16.80
CA ILE A 504 17.75 -0.65 -17.50
C ILE A 504 19.26 -0.79 -17.68
N ASP A 505 19.76 -0.49 -18.86
CA ASP A 505 21.20 -0.34 -19.13
C ASP A 505 21.68 1.00 -18.54
N GLY A 506 22.57 0.94 -17.57
CA GLY A 506 23.03 2.15 -16.86
C GLY A 506 23.94 3.07 -17.69
N VAL A 507 24.47 2.62 -18.82
CA VAL A 507 25.28 3.44 -19.72
C VAL A 507 24.39 4.24 -20.66
N THR A 508 23.45 3.57 -21.32
CA THR A 508 22.60 4.16 -22.37
C THR A 508 21.25 4.67 -21.84
N ASP A 509 20.87 4.29 -20.62
CA ASP A 509 19.57 4.54 -20.01
C ASP A 509 18.40 4.02 -20.89
N SER A 510 18.60 2.86 -21.49
CA SER A 510 17.58 2.16 -22.29
C SER A 510 17.04 0.96 -21.53
N VAL A 511 15.75 0.66 -21.69
CA VAL A 511 15.14 -0.55 -21.15
C VAL A 511 15.64 -1.75 -21.96
N LEU A 512 16.24 -2.73 -21.29
CA LEU A 512 16.72 -3.97 -21.87
C LEU A 512 15.67 -5.08 -21.85
N ALA A 513 14.90 -5.15 -20.76
CA ALA A 513 13.87 -6.18 -20.55
C ALA A 513 12.84 -5.73 -19.52
N THR A 514 11.67 -6.37 -19.57
CA THR A 514 10.69 -6.40 -18.48
C THR A 514 10.37 -7.87 -18.20
N VAL A 515 10.55 -8.30 -16.96
CA VAL A 515 10.51 -9.71 -16.54
C VAL A 515 9.42 -9.91 -15.50
N ASP A 516 8.57 -10.92 -15.69
CA ASP A 516 7.54 -11.26 -14.71
C ASP A 516 8.15 -11.84 -13.43
N VAL A 517 7.62 -11.45 -12.29
CA VAL A 517 8.00 -11.96 -10.97
C VAL A 517 6.76 -12.30 -10.14
N SER A 518 6.97 -12.75 -8.90
CA SER A 518 5.85 -13.01 -7.98
C SER A 518 5.11 -11.72 -7.63
N ALA A 519 3.83 -11.84 -7.28
CA ALA A 519 2.93 -10.71 -7.05
C ALA A 519 3.43 -9.75 -5.96
N ASN A 520 3.25 -8.46 -6.23
CA ASN A 520 3.60 -7.33 -5.35
C ASN A 520 5.08 -7.33 -4.90
N PRO A 521 6.03 -7.21 -5.85
CA PRO A 521 7.45 -7.02 -5.52
C PRO A 521 7.65 -5.67 -4.83
N GLN A 522 8.21 -5.68 -3.62
CA GLN A 522 8.39 -4.48 -2.79
C GLN A 522 9.85 -4.12 -2.51
N ALA A 523 10.73 -5.09 -2.51
CA ALA A 523 12.16 -4.85 -2.31
C ALA A 523 12.97 -5.71 -3.29
N ILE A 524 14.14 -5.18 -3.66
CA ILE A 524 15.03 -5.82 -4.62
C ILE A 524 16.48 -5.55 -4.21
N THR A 525 17.33 -6.54 -4.36
CA THR A 525 18.78 -6.41 -4.16
C THR A 525 19.53 -7.24 -5.19
N VAL A 526 20.79 -6.91 -5.41
CA VAL A 526 21.65 -7.58 -6.40
C VAL A 526 22.96 -8.02 -5.77
N ASP A 527 23.29 -9.29 -5.91
CA ASP A 527 24.65 -9.78 -5.70
C ASP A 527 25.47 -9.53 -6.97
N SER A 528 26.24 -8.45 -6.97
CA SER A 528 27.04 -8.03 -8.13
C SER A 528 28.22 -8.96 -8.43
N SER A 529 28.57 -9.89 -7.54
CA SER A 529 29.68 -10.83 -7.74
C SER A 529 29.30 -12.05 -8.59
N ASN A 530 28.03 -12.43 -8.56
CA ASN A 530 27.47 -13.56 -9.35
C ASN A 530 26.25 -13.16 -10.18
N HIS A 531 25.89 -11.86 -10.22
CA HIS A 531 24.76 -11.32 -10.95
C HIS A 531 23.40 -11.90 -10.54
N ARG A 532 23.21 -12.30 -9.27
CA ARG A 532 21.91 -12.76 -8.78
C ARG A 532 21.06 -11.57 -8.31
N VAL A 533 19.83 -11.54 -8.81
CA VAL A 533 18.85 -10.51 -8.43
C VAL A 533 17.78 -11.15 -7.55
N TYR A 534 17.58 -10.62 -6.37
CA TYR A 534 16.62 -11.11 -5.38
C TYR A 534 15.46 -10.13 -5.26
N VAL A 535 14.25 -10.58 -5.53
CA VAL A 535 13.03 -9.78 -5.54
C VAL A 535 12.10 -10.28 -4.45
N ALA A 536 11.93 -9.48 -3.40
CA ALA A 536 11.02 -9.81 -2.30
C ALA A 536 9.60 -9.38 -2.64
N SER A 537 8.69 -10.35 -2.70
CA SER A 537 7.28 -10.17 -3.01
C SER A 537 6.44 -10.43 -1.76
N THR A 538 6.00 -9.36 -1.10
CA THR A 538 5.38 -9.39 0.23
C THR A 538 4.10 -10.23 0.23
N ARG A 539 3.17 -9.95 -0.68
CA ARG A 539 1.89 -10.67 -0.75
C ARG A 539 2.06 -12.14 -1.09
N ALA A 540 2.99 -12.45 -1.99
CA ALA A 540 3.24 -13.84 -2.39
C ALA A 540 3.98 -14.64 -1.31
N GLY A 541 4.60 -14.00 -0.32
CA GLY A 541 5.45 -14.65 0.68
C GLY A 541 6.68 -15.32 0.06
N VAL A 542 7.24 -14.71 -1.00
CA VAL A 542 8.24 -15.32 -1.88
C VAL A 542 9.37 -14.33 -2.15
N VAL A 543 10.60 -14.86 -2.24
CA VAL A 543 11.72 -14.17 -2.89
C VAL A 543 11.94 -14.85 -4.25
N THR A 544 11.75 -14.10 -5.35
CA THR A 544 12.09 -14.55 -6.69
C THR A 544 13.57 -14.27 -6.97
N VAL A 545 14.31 -15.27 -7.44
CA VAL A 545 15.73 -15.15 -7.81
C VAL A 545 15.83 -15.14 -9.32
N LEU A 546 16.44 -14.08 -9.89
CA LEU A 546 16.67 -13.94 -11.31
C LEU A 546 18.18 -13.98 -11.63
N ASP A 547 18.51 -14.47 -12.82
CA ASP A 547 19.84 -14.29 -13.41
C ASP A 547 19.93 -12.86 -14.00
N GLY A 548 20.75 -11.99 -13.43
CA GLY A 548 20.94 -10.61 -13.88
C GLY A 548 21.65 -10.47 -15.23
N THR A 549 22.15 -11.57 -15.81
CA THR A 549 22.83 -11.57 -17.11
C THR A 549 21.85 -11.75 -18.26
N ASN A 550 20.98 -12.77 -18.18
CA ASN A 550 20.03 -13.14 -19.20
C ASN A 550 18.56 -12.92 -18.78
N TYR A 551 18.33 -12.48 -17.54
CA TYR A 551 17.03 -12.10 -16.96
C TYR A 551 16.06 -13.28 -16.75
N SER A 552 16.52 -14.53 -16.83
CA SER A 552 15.68 -15.69 -16.56
C SER A 552 15.41 -15.86 -15.08
N GLU A 553 14.21 -16.34 -14.75
CA GLU A 553 13.89 -16.78 -13.41
C GLU A 553 14.65 -18.06 -13.09
N LEU A 554 15.40 -18.07 -12.00
CA LEU A 554 16.13 -19.23 -11.51
C LEU A 554 15.30 -19.99 -10.48
N ARG A 555 14.69 -19.27 -9.55
CA ARG A 555 13.91 -19.89 -8.47
C ARG A 555 12.94 -18.94 -7.81
N ARG A 556 11.88 -19.53 -7.22
CA ARG A 556 10.97 -18.88 -6.25
C ARG A 556 11.17 -19.52 -4.89
N VAL A 557 11.74 -18.79 -3.96
CA VAL A 557 12.00 -19.23 -2.59
C VAL A 557 10.83 -18.80 -1.71
N LYS A 558 10.05 -19.74 -1.20
CA LYS A 558 8.94 -19.43 -0.27
C LYS A 558 9.50 -19.09 1.09
N THR A 559 9.36 -17.86 1.53
CA THR A 559 9.78 -17.38 2.85
C THR A 559 8.64 -17.49 3.88
N GLY A 560 7.40 -17.36 3.45
CA GLY A 560 6.21 -17.55 4.29
C GLY A 560 5.92 -16.43 5.30
N ASN A 561 6.76 -15.38 5.35
CA ASN A 561 6.68 -14.30 6.35
C ASN A 561 6.46 -12.90 5.74
N ALA A 562 5.85 -12.84 4.54
CA ALA A 562 5.58 -11.57 3.84
C ALA A 562 6.84 -10.67 3.75
N PRO A 563 7.87 -11.04 2.96
CA PRO A 563 9.14 -10.33 2.92
C PRO A 563 8.98 -8.93 2.33
N TYR A 564 9.45 -7.89 3.03
CA TYR A 564 9.33 -6.49 2.63
C TYR A 564 10.65 -5.76 2.48
N ALA A 565 11.74 -6.30 3.02
CA ALA A 565 13.09 -5.77 2.88
C ALA A 565 14.06 -6.92 2.61
N ILE A 566 15.14 -6.65 1.87
CA ILE A 566 16.12 -7.67 1.52
C ILE A 566 17.49 -7.03 1.31
N ALA A 567 18.53 -7.69 1.81
CA ALA A 567 19.92 -7.32 1.58
C ALA A 567 20.74 -8.56 1.22
N VAL A 568 21.86 -8.39 0.53
CA VAL A 568 22.73 -9.49 0.12
C VAL A 568 24.20 -9.22 0.48
N ASN A 569 24.88 -10.26 0.95
CA ASN A 569 26.31 -10.28 1.13
C ASN A 569 26.98 -10.95 -0.07
N SER A 570 27.58 -10.16 -0.95
CA SER A 570 28.27 -10.67 -2.14
C SER A 570 29.55 -11.47 -1.82
N GLY A 571 30.08 -11.37 -0.61
CA GLY A 571 31.25 -12.14 -0.18
C GLY A 571 30.91 -13.60 0.18
N THR A 572 29.70 -13.85 0.66
CA THR A 572 29.18 -15.19 1.03
C THR A 572 28.06 -15.67 0.13
N HIS A 573 27.58 -14.83 -0.81
CA HIS A 573 26.41 -15.06 -1.65
C HIS A 573 25.12 -15.31 -0.83
N THR A 574 25.03 -14.76 0.36
CA THR A 574 23.86 -14.93 1.23
C THR A 574 22.93 -13.72 1.11
N ALA A 575 21.67 -13.94 0.75
CA ALA A 575 20.63 -12.93 0.85
C ALA A 575 19.83 -13.12 2.15
N VAL A 576 19.46 -12.02 2.80
CA VAL A 576 18.63 -12.04 4.01
C VAL A 576 17.39 -11.20 3.77
N ALA A 577 16.22 -11.84 3.88
CA ALA A 577 14.92 -11.20 3.77
C ALA A 577 14.32 -10.95 5.14
N LEU A 578 13.79 -9.73 5.34
CA LEU A 578 13.05 -9.33 6.52
C LEU A 578 11.56 -9.36 6.21
N GLY A 579 10.78 -10.08 7.01
CA GLY A 579 9.33 -10.22 6.84
C GLY A 579 8.53 -9.46 7.87
N LEU A 580 7.23 -9.32 7.63
CA LEU A 580 6.28 -8.69 8.56
C LEU A 580 6.21 -9.41 9.91
N GLU A 581 6.43 -10.71 9.88
CA GLU A 581 6.39 -11.56 11.05
C GLU A 581 7.66 -12.43 11.14
N GLY A 582 8.09 -12.71 12.34
CA GLY A 582 9.21 -13.61 12.62
C GLY A 582 10.59 -12.95 12.58
N ASP A 583 11.60 -13.79 12.57
CA ASP A 583 13.00 -13.38 12.47
C ASP A 583 13.42 -13.31 10.98
N PRO A 584 14.50 -12.57 10.65
CA PRO A 584 15.04 -12.53 9.28
C PRO A 584 15.35 -13.93 8.74
N ILE A 585 15.09 -14.14 7.44
CA ILE A 585 15.28 -15.42 6.75
C ILE A 585 16.45 -15.32 5.79
N ALA A 586 17.41 -16.24 5.91
CA ALA A 586 18.57 -16.30 5.03
C ALA A 586 18.37 -17.27 3.87
N ILE A 587 18.86 -16.88 2.69
CA ILE A 587 18.82 -17.62 1.43
C ILE A 587 20.27 -17.80 0.97
N ASP A 588 20.68 -19.05 0.73
CA ASP A 588 21.94 -19.37 0.09
C ASP A 588 21.84 -19.06 -1.40
N GLY A 589 22.60 -18.09 -1.87
CA GLY A 589 22.61 -17.65 -3.25
C GLY A 589 23.38 -18.57 -4.21
N THR A 590 24.04 -19.61 -3.72
CA THR A 590 24.70 -20.61 -4.57
C THR A 590 23.76 -21.78 -4.90
N THR A 591 22.89 -22.12 -3.95
CA THR A 591 21.88 -23.20 -4.10
C THR A 591 20.47 -22.67 -4.29
N GLU A 592 20.28 -21.35 -4.12
CA GLU A 592 18.99 -20.66 -4.23
C GLU A 592 17.92 -21.29 -3.31
N SER A 593 18.34 -21.66 -2.09
CA SER A 593 17.49 -22.33 -1.12
C SER A 593 17.55 -21.65 0.25
N LEU A 594 16.51 -21.89 1.07
CA LEU A 594 16.50 -21.41 2.44
C LEU A 594 17.64 -22.05 3.23
N LEU A 595 18.38 -21.22 3.95
CA LEU A 595 19.26 -21.71 4.99
C LEU A 595 18.42 -22.14 6.20
N PRO A 596 18.83 -23.21 6.92
CA PRO A 596 18.08 -23.66 8.09
C PRO A 596 17.95 -22.50 9.09
N PRO A 597 16.77 -22.35 9.74
CA PRO A 597 16.58 -21.32 10.74
C PRO A 597 17.62 -21.53 11.85
N THR A 598 18.41 -20.51 12.08
CA THR A 598 19.38 -20.52 13.18
C THR A 598 18.63 -20.44 14.49
N LEU A 599 18.52 -21.56 15.18
CA LEU A 599 17.90 -21.65 16.49
C LEU A 599 18.55 -20.63 17.42
N GLN A 600 17.75 -19.70 17.91
CA GLN A 600 18.08 -18.92 19.09
C GLN A 600 18.23 -19.91 20.24
N LYS A 601 19.44 -20.08 20.75
CA LYS A 601 19.66 -20.75 22.04
C LYS A 601 19.39 -19.79 23.19
#